data_799057afc80abfdb246b1d475e37205b
#
_entry.id   799057afc80abfdb246b1d475e37205b
#
_cell.length_a   1.000
_cell.length_b   1.000
_cell.length_c   1.000
_cell.angle_alpha   90.00
_cell.angle_beta   90.00
_cell.angle_gamma   90.00
#
_symmetry.space_group_name_H-M   'P 1'
#
loop_
_entity.id
_entity.type
_entity.pdbx_description
1 polymer ?
#
loop_
_entity_poly.entity_id
_entity_poly.type
_entity_poly.pdbx_seq_one_letter_code
_entity_poly.pdbx_strand_id
1 'polypeptide(L)'
;MSKKCNACGAQVEDQAAFCQACGSADLIENEVTPTYQEPAIEEDTGNGNVVLGIVGAVLLALVGGIVYFAIYQLGVIAGISGLIIFLLANLGYRLFARTKNKNSIVALVVSIVLMIIVIFLAECFCVSFEFYSYFKEMGEDISIFDAIEITPELLADSEIQSAVIQDLAFAYIFGFVASIGNIVSIVKSRKKKTEIQGK
;
A
#
# COMPACT_ATOMS: atom_id res chain seq x y z
N MET A 1 1.32 31.44 35.13
CA MET A 1 1.18 30.14 35.83
C MET A 1 0.59 30.45 37.20
N SER A 2 -0.34 29.67 37.75
CA SER A 2 -0.93 29.95 39.05
C SER A 2 -0.59 28.79 39.98
N LYS A 3 -0.15 29.14 41.23
CA LYS A 3 0.09 28.17 42.29
C LYS A 3 -1.22 27.84 43.01
N LYS A 4 -1.31 26.68 43.61
CA LYS A 4 -2.47 26.27 44.43
C LYS A 4 -2.00 26.09 45.90
N CYS A 5 -2.70 26.66 46.82
CA CYS A 5 -2.44 26.46 48.24
C CYS A 5 -2.88 25.05 48.67
N ASN A 6 -1.97 24.28 49.26
CA ASN A 6 -2.26 22.92 49.74
C ASN A 6 -3.20 22.92 50.97
N ALA A 7 -3.16 23.98 51.80
CA ALA A 7 -3.94 24.07 53.03
C ALA A 7 -5.40 24.44 52.79
N CYS A 8 -5.73 25.33 51.82
CA CYS A 8 -7.11 25.81 51.61
C CYS A 8 -7.64 25.68 50.20
N GLY A 9 -6.80 25.24 49.25
CA GLY A 9 -7.19 25.04 47.85
C GLY A 9 -7.32 26.31 47.01
N ALA A 10 -7.06 27.49 47.56
CA ALA A 10 -7.14 28.76 46.82
C ALA A 10 -6.05 28.88 45.75
N GLN A 11 -6.40 29.50 44.63
CA GLN A 11 -5.40 29.86 43.59
C GLN A 11 -4.64 31.10 44.05
N VAL A 12 -3.31 31.06 43.88
CA VAL A 12 -2.39 32.10 44.31
C VAL A 12 -1.52 32.51 43.11
N GLU A 13 -1.18 33.80 43.04
CA GLU A 13 -0.31 34.31 41.99
C GLU A 13 1.11 33.70 42.05
N ASP A 14 1.75 33.53 40.91
CA ASP A 14 3.04 32.87 40.79
C ASP A 14 4.17 33.46 41.66
N GLN A 15 4.10 34.77 41.95
CA GLN A 15 5.13 35.47 42.70
C GLN A 15 4.83 35.56 44.21
N ALA A 16 3.66 35.04 44.66
CA ALA A 16 3.30 35.11 46.08
C ALA A 16 4.13 34.09 46.88
N ALA A 17 4.71 34.54 48.00
CA ALA A 17 5.45 33.71 48.94
C ALA A 17 4.56 32.96 49.93
N PHE A 18 3.29 33.36 50.09
CA PHE A 18 2.28 32.76 50.97
C PHE A 18 0.88 32.97 50.43
N CYS A 19 -0.04 32.11 50.83
CA CYS A 19 -1.44 32.18 50.42
C CYS A 19 -2.12 33.39 51.06
N GLN A 20 -2.68 34.29 50.24
CA GLN A 20 -3.40 35.47 50.73
C GLN A 20 -4.73 35.13 51.44
N ALA A 21 -5.29 33.95 51.23
CA ALA A 21 -6.55 33.52 51.83
C ALA A 21 -6.40 32.89 53.23
N CYS A 22 -5.30 32.14 53.49
CA CYS A 22 -5.13 31.42 54.77
C CYS A 22 -3.75 31.63 55.42
N GLY A 23 -2.84 32.40 54.80
CA GLY A 23 -1.49 32.68 55.31
C GLY A 23 -0.49 31.53 55.21
N SER A 24 -0.86 30.38 54.67
CA SER A 24 0.04 29.23 54.54
C SER A 24 1.12 29.47 53.50
N ALA A 25 2.35 29.08 53.80
CA ALA A 25 3.47 29.06 52.84
C ALA A 25 3.54 27.78 52.03
N ASP A 26 2.65 26.81 52.28
CA ASP A 26 2.61 25.55 51.57
C ASP A 26 1.86 25.72 50.23
N LEU A 27 2.60 26.17 49.22
CA LEU A 27 2.13 26.42 47.86
C LEU A 27 2.67 25.33 46.92
N ILE A 28 1.79 24.62 46.29
CA ILE A 28 2.14 23.66 45.25
C ILE A 28 2.20 24.42 43.93
N GLU A 29 3.37 24.44 43.31
CA GLU A 29 3.48 24.80 41.91
C GLU A 29 2.70 23.72 41.12
N ASN A 30 1.63 24.15 40.45
CA ASN A 30 1.14 23.33 39.37
C ASN A 30 2.24 23.34 38.32
N GLU A 31 3.17 22.39 38.40
CA GLU A 31 3.86 21.96 37.22
C GLU A 31 2.77 21.61 36.22
N VAL A 32 2.50 22.54 35.31
CA VAL A 32 1.93 22.18 34.04
C VAL A 32 3.06 21.36 33.41
N THR A 33 3.12 20.08 33.75
CA THR A 33 3.69 19.11 32.86
C THR A 33 3.05 19.48 31.53
N PRO A 34 3.80 19.94 30.52
CA PRO A 34 3.24 19.99 29.20
C PRO A 34 2.74 18.56 29.00
N THR A 35 1.40 18.39 29.14
CA THR A 35 0.77 17.19 28.61
C THR A 35 1.15 17.27 27.16
N TYR A 36 2.27 16.62 26.82
CA TYR A 36 2.52 16.17 25.50
C TYR A 36 1.28 15.30 25.26
N GLN A 37 0.25 15.91 24.72
CA GLN A 37 -0.79 15.18 24.05
C GLN A 37 0.00 14.49 22.95
N GLU A 38 0.52 13.32 23.30
CA GLU A 38 0.83 12.29 22.35
C GLU A 38 -0.37 12.34 21.42
N PRO A 39 -0.17 12.75 20.13
CA PRO A 39 -1.30 12.92 19.23
C PRO A 39 -2.08 11.64 19.40
N ALA A 40 -3.30 11.78 19.94
CA ALA A 40 -4.19 10.66 20.14
C ALA A 40 -4.05 9.88 18.84
N ILE A 41 -3.47 8.68 18.93
CA ILE A 41 -3.54 7.73 17.86
C ILE A 41 -5.04 7.52 17.80
N GLU A 42 -5.73 8.39 17.05
CA GLU A 42 -7.06 8.09 16.59
C GLU A 42 -6.88 6.70 16.00
N GLU A 43 -7.31 5.71 16.74
CA GLU A 43 -7.53 4.40 16.18
C GLU A 43 -8.49 4.68 15.03
N ASP A 44 -7.89 4.92 13.87
CA ASP A 44 -8.62 4.85 12.61
C ASP A 44 -9.04 3.38 12.46
N THR A 45 -10.03 3.00 13.27
CA THR A 45 -10.84 1.80 13.08
C THR A 45 -11.71 1.97 11.84
N GLY A 46 -11.63 3.10 11.17
CA GLY A 46 -12.18 3.34 9.86
C GLY A 46 -11.44 2.44 8.86
N ASN A 47 -12.01 1.24 8.64
CA ASN A 47 -11.92 0.63 7.34
C ASN A 47 -12.39 1.71 6.37
N GLY A 48 -11.45 2.44 5.78
CA GLY A 48 -11.77 3.38 4.72
C GLY A 48 -12.62 2.62 3.69
N ASN A 49 -13.38 3.28 2.88
CA ASN A 49 -14.31 2.60 1.98
C ASN A 49 -13.57 1.51 1.16
N VAL A 50 -13.69 0.26 1.61
CA VAL A 50 -12.98 -0.90 1.03
C VAL A 50 -13.29 -1.05 -0.45
N VAL A 51 -14.57 -0.82 -0.81
CA VAL A 51 -15.02 -0.91 -2.21
C VAL A 51 -14.30 0.13 -3.07
N LEU A 52 -14.25 1.37 -2.59
CA LEU A 52 -13.55 2.44 -3.29
C LEU A 52 -12.05 2.17 -3.37
N GLY A 53 -11.48 1.57 -2.32
CA GLY A 53 -10.09 1.10 -2.31
C GLY A 53 -9.80 0.04 -3.37
N ILE A 54 -10.68 -0.94 -3.53
CA ILE A 54 -10.56 -1.97 -4.56
C ILE A 54 -10.63 -1.34 -5.96
N VAL A 55 -11.58 -0.43 -6.19
CA VAL A 55 -11.69 0.28 -7.48
C VAL A 55 -10.40 1.04 -7.79
N GLY A 56 -9.86 1.77 -6.82
CA GLY A 56 -8.60 2.49 -6.99
C GLY A 56 -7.41 1.56 -7.25
N ALA A 57 -7.36 0.42 -6.58
CA ALA A 57 -6.33 -0.58 -6.80
C ALA A 57 -6.40 -1.16 -8.22
N VAL A 58 -7.59 -1.47 -8.72
CA VAL A 58 -7.80 -1.97 -10.09
C VAL A 58 -7.36 -0.94 -11.11
N LEU A 59 -7.77 0.32 -10.97
CA LEU A 59 -7.42 1.38 -11.91
C LEU A 59 -5.90 1.58 -12.00
N LEU A 60 -5.20 1.65 -10.87
CA LEU A 60 -3.76 1.83 -10.88
C LEU A 60 -3.01 0.54 -11.27
N ALA A 61 -3.53 -0.64 -10.98
CA ALA A 61 -2.97 -1.90 -11.45
C ALA A 61 -3.03 -2.00 -12.98
N LEU A 62 -4.11 -1.55 -13.62
CA LEU A 62 -4.23 -1.49 -15.08
C LEU A 62 -3.21 -0.52 -15.71
N VAL A 63 -2.97 0.63 -15.06
CA VAL A 63 -1.87 1.51 -15.47
C VAL A 63 -0.52 0.76 -15.39
N GLY A 64 -0.31 -0.03 -14.35
CA GLY A 64 0.85 -0.91 -14.23
C GLY A 64 0.96 -1.93 -15.37
N GLY A 65 -0.17 -2.49 -15.81
CA GLY A 65 -0.23 -3.39 -16.97
C GLY A 65 0.18 -2.70 -18.29
N ILE A 66 -0.22 -1.44 -18.47
CA ILE A 66 0.23 -0.63 -19.62
C ILE A 66 1.75 -0.42 -19.58
N VAL A 67 2.29 -0.15 -18.39
CA VAL A 67 3.75 -0.02 -18.20
C VAL A 67 4.45 -1.35 -18.49
N TYR A 68 3.85 -2.46 -18.07
CA TYR A 68 4.35 -3.81 -18.39
C TYR A 68 4.49 -3.99 -19.90
N PHE A 69 3.42 -3.74 -20.65
CA PHE A 69 3.42 -3.83 -22.10
C PHE A 69 4.47 -2.92 -22.75
N ALA A 70 4.60 -1.67 -22.29
CA ALA A 70 5.59 -0.75 -22.82
C ALA A 70 7.04 -1.23 -22.59
N ILE A 71 7.35 -1.82 -21.44
CA ILE A 71 8.67 -2.37 -21.11
C ILE A 71 8.93 -3.62 -21.95
N TYR A 72 7.93 -4.48 -22.15
CA TYR A 72 8.00 -5.66 -22.99
C TYR A 72 8.38 -5.30 -24.43
N GLN A 73 7.75 -4.28 -25.00
CA GLN A 73 8.05 -3.79 -26.35
C GLN A 73 9.47 -3.22 -26.51
N LEU A 74 10.13 -2.85 -25.43
CA LEU A 74 11.53 -2.43 -25.44
C LEU A 74 12.52 -3.61 -25.42
N GLY A 75 12.03 -4.85 -25.42
CA GLY A 75 12.85 -6.06 -25.34
C GLY A 75 13.58 -6.23 -23.99
N VAL A 76 13.12 -5.55 -22.96
CA VAL A 76 13.66 -5.66 -21.60
C VAL A 76 12.86 -6.70 -20.83
N ILE A 77 13.57 -7.52 -20.03
CA ILE A 77 12.92 -8.51 -19.16
C ILE A 77 11.85 -7.83 -18.31
N ALA A 78 10.61 -8.24 -18.50
CA ALA A 78 9.44 -7.62 -17.87
C ALA A 78 9.36 -7.81 -16.34
N GLY A 79 10.35 -8.48 -15.73
CA GLY A 79 10.38 -8.80 -14.31
C GLY A 79 10.16 -7.61 -13.38
N ILE A 80 10.80 -6.47 -13.64
CA ILE A 80 10.65 -5.24 -12.84
C ILE A 80 9.20 -4.74 -12.84
N SER A 81 8.44 -5.02 -13.88
CA SER A 81 7.05 -4.58 -14.02
C SER A 81 6.13 -5.16 -12.95
N GLY A 82 6.41 -6.38 -12.46
CA GLY A 82 5.66 -6.99 -11.36
C GLY A 82 5.75 -6.17 -10.07
N LEU A 83 6.93 -5.61 -9.78
CA LEU A 83 7.12 -4.68 -8.66
C LEU A 83 6.28 -3.41 -8.86
N ILE A 84 6.29 -2.84 -10.07
CA ILE A 84 5.55 -1.61 -10.39
C ILE A 84 4.04 -1.85 -10.24
N ILE A 85 3.51 -2.95 -10.78
CA ILE A 85 2.09 -3.30 -10.68
C ILE A 85 1.67 -3.43 -9.21
N PHE A 86 2.45 -4.14 -8.38
CA PHE A 86 2.18 -4.27 -6.95
C PHE A 86 2.14 -2.92 -6.24
N LEU A 87 3.15 -2.07 -6.47
CA LEU A 87 3.23 -0.75 -5.84
C LEU A 87 2.07 0.15 -6.25
N LEU A 88 1.71 0.16 -7.53
CA LEU A 88 0.60 0.94 -8.06
C LEU A 88 -0.74 0.45 -7.50
N ALA A 89 -0.98 -0.87 -7.45
CA ALA A 89 -2.18 -1.44 -6.86
C ALA A 89 -2.31 -1.07 -5.39
N ASN A 90 -1.22 -1.18 -4.61
CA ASN A 90 -1.22 -0.81 -3.20
C ASN A 90 -1.44 0.70 -2.99
N LEU A 91 -0.81 1.52 -3.81
CA LEU A 91 -1.01 2.97 -3.80
C LEU A 91 -2.46 3.33 -4.14
N GLY A 92 -3.02 2.72 -5.19
CA GLY A 92 -4.40 2.93 -5.63
C GLY A 92 -5.40 2.60 -4.53
N TYR A 93 -5.25 1.43 -3.90
CA TYR A 93 -6.09 1.07 -2.77
C TYR A 93 -6.07 2.13 -1.67
N ARG A 94 -4.89 2.57 -1.26
CA ARG A 94 -4.72 3.51 -0.15
C ARG A 94 -5.27 4.90 -0.46
N LEU A 95 -5.05 5.40 -1.67
CA LEU A 95 -5.54 6.70 -2.10
C LEU A 95 -7.07 6.75 -2.13
N PHE A 96 -7.69 5.72 -2.71
CA PHE A 96 -9.14 5.69 -2.90
C PHE A 96 -9.91 5.26 -1.65
N ALA A 97 -9.37 4.33 -0.87
CA ALA A 97 -9.95 3.97 0.43
C ALA A 97 -9.84 5.11 1.45
N ARG A 98 -9.04 6.16 1.17
CA ARG A 98 -8.72 7.25 2.11
C ARG A 98 -8.19 6.74 3.45
N THR A 99 -7.59 5.56 3.47
CA THR A 99 -7.04 5.00 4.70
C THR A 99 -5.66 5.59 5.00
N LYS A 100 -5.50 6.15 6.18
CA LYS A 100 -4.19 6.59 6.69
C LYS A 100 -3.35 5.41 7.18
N ASN A 101 -3.97 4.26 7.41
CA ASN A 101 -3.29 3.07 7.92
C ASN A 101 -2.43 2.41 6.85
N LYS A 102 -1.10 2.62 6.95
CA LYS A 102 -0.10 2.02 6.05
C LYS A 102 -0.04 0.49 6.14
N ASN A 103 -0.58 -0.09 7.21
CA ASN A 103 -0.46 -1.51 7.54
C ASN A 103 -1.79 -2.25 7.34
N SER A 104 -2.60 -1.83 6.38
CA SER A 104 -3.85 -2.52 6.04
C SER A 104 -3.56 -3.86 5.37
N ILE A 105 -4.01 -4.95 6.02
CA ILE A 105 -3.92 -6.30 5.46
C ILE A 105 -4.79 -6.44 4.22
N VAL A 106 -5.95 -5.79 4.23
CA VAL A 106 -6.88 -5.82 3.09
C VAL A 106 -6.19 -5.20 1.86
N ALA A 107 -5.51 -4.05 2.01
CA ALA A 107 -4.74 -3.44 0.94
C ALA A 107 -3.66 -4.39 0.41
N LEU A 108 -2.93 -5.08 1.29
CA LEU A 108 -1.90 -6.02 0.91
C LEU A 108 -2.47 -7.20 0.10
N VAL A 109 -3.52 -7.84 0.61
CA VAL A 109 -4.14 -9.00 -0.05
C VAL A 109 -4.71 -8.61 -1.41
N VAL A 110 -5.46 -7.51 -1.47
CA VAL A 110 -6.03 -7.01 -2.74
C VAL A 110 -4.92 -6.70 -3.75
N SER A 111 -3.83 -6.06 -3.31
CA SER A 111 -2.70 -5.73 -4.21
C SER A 111 -1.99 -6.98 -4.73
N ILE A 112 -1.80 -8.02 -3.91
CA ILE A 112 -1.19 -9.29 -4.35
C ILE A 112 -2.09 -9.99 -5.36
N VAL A 113 -3.40 -10.10 -5.08
CA VAL A 113 -4.34 -10.75 -5.99
C VAL A 113 -4.40 -10.03 -7.33
N LEU A 114 -4.52 -8.70 -7.31
CA LEU A 114 -4.53 -7.90 -8.54
C LEU A 114 -3.21 -7.99 -9.29
N MET A 115 -2.07 -7.99 -8.60
CA MET A 115 -0.77 -8.18 -9.22
C MET A 115 -0.72 -9.49 -10.01
N ILE A 116 -1.15 -10.60 -9.42
CA ILE A 116 -1.15 -11.92 -10.08
C ILE A 116 -2.02 -11.88 -11.34
N ILE A 117 -3.23 -11.33 -11.24
CA ILE A 117 -4.19 -11.28 -12.35
C ILE A 117 -3.68 -10.36 -13.47
N VAL A 118 -3.22 -9.15 -13.12
CA VAL A 118 -2.82 -8.15 -14.11
C VAL A 118 -1.53 -8.56 -14.83
N ILE A 119 -0.55 -9.17 -14.15
CA ILE A 119 0.65 -9.70 -14.80
C ILE A 119 0.26 -10.77 -15.82
N PHE A 120 -0.59 -11.72 -15.45
CA PHE A 120 -1.02 -12.78 -16.34
C PHE A 120 -1.76 -12.23 -17.58
N LEU A 121 -2.69 -11.30 -17.38
CA LEU A 121 -3.44 -10.68 -18.48
C LEU A 121 -2.53 -9.83 -19.38
N ALA A 122 -1.58 -9.11 -18.82
CA ALA A 122 -0.62 -8.31 -19.56
C ALA A 122 0.27 -9.20 -20.42
N GLU A 123 0.73 -10.35 -19.90
CA GLU A 123 1.54 -11.31 -20.63
C GLU A 123 0.76 -11.92 -21.79
N CYS A 124 -0.48 -12.38 -21.54
CA CYS A 124 -1.34 -12.87 -22.63
C CYS A 124 -1.53 -11.83 -23.73
N PHE A 125 -1.68 -10.56 -23.35
CA PHE A 125 -1.82 -9.47 -24.30
C PHE A 125 -0.52 -9.21 -25.07
N CYS A 126 0.65 -9.33 -24.43
CA CYS A 126 1.95 -9.21 -25.08
C CYS A 126 2.13 -10.28 -26.16
N VAL A 127 1.85 -11.54 -25.84
CA VAL A 127 1.91 -12.66 -26.80
C VAL A 127 0.95 -12.42 -27.98
N SER A 128 -0.29 -12.01 -27.69
CA SER A 128 -1.28 -11.71 -28.75
C SER A 128 -0.82 -10.59 -29.66
N PHE A 129 -0.21 -9.54 -29.08
CA PHE A 129 0.27 -8.39 -29.84
C PHE A 129 1.49 -8.72 -30.69
N GLU A 130 2.40 -9.55 -30.19
CA GLU A 130 3.57 -10.03 -30.94
C GLU A 130 3.13 -10.84 -32.16
N PHE A 131 2.17 -11.75 -31.96
CA PHE A 131 1.57 -12.53 -33.02
C PHE A 131 0.88 -11.63 -34.07
N TYR A 132 0.06 -10.68 -33.63
CA TYR A 132 -0.58 -9.70 -34.49
C TYR A 132 0.45 -8.92 -35.32
N SER A 133 1.54 -8.46 -34.70
CA SER A 133 2.60 -7.69 -35.37
C SER A 133 3.32 -8.54 -36.43
N TYR A 134 3.61 -9.79 -36.11
CA TYR A 134 4.25 -10.73 -37.01
C TYR A 134 3.43 -10.95 -38.30
N PHE A 135 2.13 -11.22 -38.19
CA PHE A 135 1.26 -11.43 -39.35
C PHE A 135 1.08 -10.16 -40.18
N LYS A 136 1.01 -9.03 -39.53
CA LYS A 136 0.92 -7.74 -40.22
C LYS A 136 2.18 -7.42 -41.04
N GLU A 137 3.36 -7.77 -40.52
CA GLU A 137 4.61 -7.66 -41.30
C GLU A 137 4.65 -8.59 -42.50
N MET A 138 4.01 -9.75 -42.43
CA MET A 138 3.87 -10.68 -43.54
C MET A 138 2.84 -10.23 -44.60
N GLY A 139 2.11 -9.13 -44.34
CA GLY A 139 1.11 -8.58 -45.25
C GLY A 139 -0.28 -9.20 -45.09
N GLU A 140 -0.51 -9.98 -44.02
CA GLU A 140 -1.80 -10.55 -43.71
C GLU A 140 -2.65 -9.55 -42.92
N ASP A 141 -3.93 -9.45 -43.26
CA ASP A 141 -4.85 -8.52 -42.62
C ASP A 141 -5.63 -9.25 -41.51
N ILE A 142 -4.97 -9.41 -40.36
CA ILE A 142 -5.60 -9.95 -39.15
C ILE A 142 -5.94 -8.83 -38.16
N SER A 143 -7.01 -9.02 -37.37
CA SER A 143 -7.36 -8.13 -36.28
C SER A 143 -6.63 -8.53 -35.00
N ILE A 144 -6.39 -7.57 -34.11
CA ILE A 144 -5.87 -7.85 -32.76
C ILE A 144 -6.81 -8.78 -31.96
N PHE A 145 -8.11 -8.74 -32.22
CA PHE A 145 -9.09 -9.63 -31.59
C PHE A 145 -8.91 -11.08 -32.04
N ASP A 146 -8.61 -11.31 -33.33
CA ASP A 146 -8.32 -12.64 -33.86
C ASP A 146 -7.04 -13.21 -33.21
N ALA A 147 -6.02 -12.36 -33.01
CA ALA A 147 -4.80 -12.73 -32.31
C ALA A 147 -5.06 -13.10 -30.82
N ILE A 148 -5.96 -12.39 -30.14
CA ILE A 148 -6.35 -12.72 -28.77
C ILE A 148 -7.11 -14.05 -28.70
N GLU A 149 -7.97 -14.33 -29.68
CA GLU A 149 -8.74 -15.59 -29.73
C GLU A 149 -7.82 -16.81 -29.89
N ILE A 150 -6.74 -16.69 -30.65
CA ILE A 150 -5.77 -17.76 -30.90
C ILE A 150 -4.74 -17.89 -29.75
N THR A 151 -4.64 -16.92 -28.85
CA THR A 151 -3.64 -16.92 -27.75
C THR A 151 -3.62 -18.22 -26.92
N PRO A 152 -4.74 -18.86 -26.56
CA PRO A 152 -4.70 -20.12 -25.83
C PRO A 152 -4.01 -21.26 -26.61
N GLU A 153 -4.12 -21.27 -27.94
CA GLU A 153 -3.46 -22.25 -28.81
C GLU A 153 -1.97 -21.97 -28.89
N LEU A 154 -1.57 -20.67 -28.97
CA LEU A 154 -0.18 -20.25 -28.95
C LEU A 154 0.51 -20.63 -27.65
N LEU A 155 -0.18 -20.49 -26.53
CA LEU A 155 0.34 -20.88 -25.20
C LEU A 155 0.47 -22.41 -25.03
N ALA A 156 -0.12 -23.21 -25.91
CA ALA A 156 0.06 -24.66 -25.94
C ALA A 156 1.35 -25.08 -26.67
N ASP A 157 1.96 -24.19 -27.46
CA ASP A 157 3.27 -24.43 -28.08
C ASP A 157 4.39 -24.43 -27.04
N SER A 158 5.26 -25.43 -27.07
CA SER A 158 6.28 -25.64 -26.03
C SER A 158 7.35 -24.54 -26.00
N GLU A 159 7.68 -23.91 -27.10
CA GLU A 159 8.67 -22.84 -27.18
C GLU A 159 8.09 -21.54 -26.58
N ILE A 160 6.89 -21.16 -27.02
CA ILE A 160 6.15 -19.99 -26.51
C ILE A 160 5.86 -20.16 -25.03
N GLN A 161 5.37 -21.33 -24.62
CA GLN A 161 5.08 -21.65 -23.23
C GLN A 161 6.30 -21.47 -22.33
N SER A 162 7.48 -21.94 -22.78
CA SER A 162 8.72 -21.81 -22.00
C SER A 162 9.12 -20.35 -21.78
N ALA A 163 9.03 -19.51 -22.81
CA ALA A 163 9.33 -18.09 -22.74
C ALA A 163 8.35 -17.38 -21.81
N VAL A 164 7.05 -17.61 -21.97
CA VAL A 164 5.99 -17.02 -21.14
C VAL A 164 6.15 -17.42 -19.66
N ILE A 165 6.44 -18.70 -19.38
CA ILE A 165 6.67 -19.15 -17.99
C ILE A 165 7.88 -18.44 -17.38
N GLN A 166 8.94 -18.23 -18.14
CA GLN A 166 10.13 -17.52 -17.67
C GLN A 166 9.81 -16.08 -17.33
N ASP A 167 9.11 -15.34 -18.19
CA ASP A 167 8.74 -13.94 -17.97
C ASP A 167 7.77 -13.79 -16.80
N LEU A 168 6.76 -14.64 -16.70
CA LEU A 168 5.84 -14.71 -15.57
C LEU A 168 6.58 -14.99 -14.25
N ALA A 169 7.53 -15.94 -14.26
CA ALA A 169 8.30 -16.27 -13.06
C ALA A 169 9.10 -15.07 -12.56
N PHE A 170 9.79 -14.35 -13.45
CA PHE A 170 10.51 -13.14 -13.07
C PHE A 170 9.56 -12.04 -12.56
N ALA A 171 8.46 -11.78 -13.27
CA ALA A 171 7.49 -10.76 -12.87
C ALA A 171 6.88 -11.06 -11.49
N TYR A 172 6.52 -12.31 -11.21
CA TYR A 172 6.00 -12.71 -9.91
C TYR A 172 7.04 -12.64 -8.80
N ILE A 173 8.28 -13.09 -9.04
CA ILE A 173 9.35 -13.00 -8.05
C ILE A 173 9.57 -11.54 -7.62
N PHE A 174 9.72 -10.61 -8.56
CA PHE A 174 9.90 -9.20 -8.25
C PHE A 174 8.67 -8.59 -7.56
N GLY A 175 7.47 -8.96 -7.98
CA GLY A 175 6.23 -8.53 -7.33
C GLY A 175 6.11 -9.02 -5.89
N PHE A 176 6.46 -10.29 -5.61
CA PHE A 176 6.48 -10.82 -4.25
C PHE A 176 7.57 -10.18 -3.39
N VAL A 177 8.76 -9.95 -3.94
CA VAL A 177 9.83 -9.21 -3.23
C VAL A 177 9.33 -7.82 -2.81
N ALA A 178 8.61 -7.11 -3.69
CA ALA A 178 8.00 -5.82 -3.34
C ALA A 178 6.99 -5.93 -2.19
N SER A 179 6.27 -7.04 -2.08
CA SER A 179 5.28 -7.27 -1.02
C SER A 179 5.91 -7.50 0.36
N ILE A 180 7.14 -8.04 0.42
CA ILE A 180 7.83 -8.37 1.69
C ILE A 180 7.97 -7.15 2.59
N GLY A 181 8.30 -5.98 2.04
CA GLY A 181 8.42 -4.75 2.80
C GLY A 181 7.14 -4.38 3.55
N ASN A 182 5.99 -4.53 2.89
CA ASN A 182 4.67 -4.30 3.49
C ASN A 182 4.33 -5.37 4.53
N ILE A 183 4.64 -6.64 4.28
CA ILE A 183 4.42 -7.74 5.23
C ILE A 183 5.21 -7.50 6.52
N VAL A 184 6.50 -7.19 6.42
CA VAL A 184 7.36 -6.90 7.57
C VAL A 184 6.84 -5.71 8.39
N SER A 185 6.38 -4.66 7.71
CA SER A 185 5.78 -3.49 8.37
C SER A 185 4.54 -3.86 9.17
N ILE A 186 3.64 -4.68 8.60
CA ILE A 186 2.42 -5.16 9.26
C ILE A 186 2.75 -6.02 10.49
N VAL A 187 3.71 -6.94 10.37
CA VAL A 187 4.12 -7.82 11.47
C VAL A 187 4.72 -7.03 12.63
N LYS A 188 5.59 -6.05 12.32
CA LYS A 188 6.20 -5.19 13.35
C LYS A 188 5.15 -4.37 14.10
N SER A 189 4.19 -3.79 13.40
CA SER A 189 3.13 -2.98 14.02
C SER A 189 2.22 -3.82 14.93
N ARG A 190 1.94 -5.08 14.57
CA ARG A 190 1.17 -6.01 15.41
C ARG A 190 1.92 -6.40 16.68
N LYS A 191 3.21 -6.73 16.58
CA LYS A 191 4.03 -7.05 17.76
C LYS A 191 4.05 -5.91 18.78
N LYS A 192 4.24 -4.66 18.31
CA LYS A 192 4.23 -3.48 19.18
C LYS A 192 2.89 -3.29 19.90
N LYS A 193 1.77 -3.59 19.23
CA LYS A 193 0.43 -3.48 19.81
C LYS A 193 0.21 -4.53 20.90
N THR A 194 0.69 -5.76 20.73
CA THR A 194 0.58 -6.83 21.73
C THR A 194 1.42 -6.54 22.99
N GLU A 195 2.60 -5.95 22.84
CA GLU A 195 3.47 -5.59 23.96
C GLU A 195 2.89 -4.46 24.84
N ILE A 196 2.13 -3.54 24.22
CA ILE A 196 1.49 -2.43 24.95
C ILE A 196 0.24 -2.91 25.71
N GLN A 197 -0.51 -3.88 25.19
CA GLN A 197 -1.72 -4.42 25.81
C GLN A 197 -1.43 -5.49 26.87
N GLY A 198 -0.21 -6.02 26.94
CA GLY A 198 0.22 -7.02 27.94
C GLY A 198 0.90 -6.41 29.18
N LYS A 199 0.97 -5.07 29.30
CA LYS A 199 1.43 -4.34 30.47
C LYS A 199 0.27 -3.60 31.15
#